data_db2d1f2210d8682173acf40e3e1c5c3e
#
_entry.id   db2d1f2210d8682173acf40e3e1c5c3e
#
_cell.length_a   1.000
_cell.length_b   1.000
_cell.length_c   1.000
_cell.angle_alpha   90.00
_cell.angle_beta   90.00
_cell.angle_gamma   90.00
#
_symmetry.space_group_name_H-M   'P 1'
#
loop_
_entity.id
_entity.type
_entity.pdbx_description
1 polymer ?
#
loop_
_entity_poly.entity_id
_entity_poly.type
_entity_poly.pdbx_seq_one_letter_code
_entity_poly.pdbx_strand_id
1 'polypeptide(L)'
;IIAVASLYFSHRLVKDLSMEERLKMEVWAEAMRAFSVADENVDLNLVLKVLNANNTIPVIVSDAEGNIQTYRNIEIASNDSVAFLYKQLERFKQNGSVIRINLSSGSDYNDVYYQDSLMLTRLSVYPYVQLGVVLIFVLVAIFALLSSKKAEQNKVWVGLSKETAHQLGTPISSLMAWTELLKSAYPSDNLIPCMTEDVARLQMIANRFSKIGSAPVSYTHLTLPTIYS
;
A
#
# COMPACT_ATOMS: atom_id res chain seq x y z
N ILE A 1 -3.47 15.95 -7.56
CA ILE A 1 -4.71 16.71 -7.34
C ILE A 1 -5.84 15.78 -6.95
N ILE A 2 -6.18 14.74 -7.73
CA ILE A 2 -7.30 13.80 -7.45
C ILE A 2 -7.14 13.12 -6.09
N ALA A 3 -5.95 12.61 -5.75
CA ALA A 3 -5.70 11.94 -4.47
C ALA A 3 -5.89 12.91 -3.28
N VAL A 4 -5.42 14.15 -3.40
CA VAL A 4 -5.58 15.17 -2.33
C VAL A 4 -7.05 15.57 -2.18
N ALA A 5 -7.76 15.77 -3.28
CA ALA A 5 -9.20 16.07 -3.24
C ALA A 5 -9.99 14.92 -2.60
N SER A 6 -9.70 13.67 -2.97
CA SER A 6 -10.34 12.48 -2.41
C SER A 6 -10.09 12.34 -0.90
N LEU A 7 -8.84 12.58 -0.43
CA LEU A 7 -8.50 12.61 0.99
C LEU A 7 -9.28 13.69 1.74
N TYR A 8 -9.37 14.89 1.19
CA TYR A 8 -10.13 15.98 1.79
C TYR A 8 -11.61 15.64 1.94
N PHE A 9 -12.24 15.14 0.86
CA PHE A 9 -13.64 14.73 0.91
C PHE A 9 -13.89 13.59 1.88
N SER A 10 -13.03 12.57 1.89
CA SER A 10 -13.16 11.45 2.82
C SER A 10 -13.04 11.89 4.28
N HIS A 11 -12.08 12.76 4.60
CA HIS A 11 -11.92 13.30 5.95
C HIS A 11 -13.14 14.13 6.39
N ARG A 12 -13.68 14.95 5.50
CA ARG A 12 -14.88 15.72 5.76
C ARG A 12 -16.10 14.82 5.99
N LEU A 13 -16.28 13.79 5.16
CA LEU A 13 -17.38 12.84 5.30
C LEU A 13 -17.33 12.10 6.65
N VAL A 14 -16.14 11.63 7.07
CA VAL A 14 -15.95 10.99 8.38
C VAL A 14 -16.35 11.93 9.51
N LYS A 15 -15.95 13.21 9.43
CA LYS A 15 -16.30 14.22 10.44
C LYS A 15 -17.79 14.50 10.50
N ASP A 16 -18.44 14.63 9.34
CA ASP A 16 -19.89 14.89 9.27
C ASP A 16 -20.68 13.70 9.82
N LEU A 17 -20.29 12.46 9.51
CA LEU A 17 -20.89 11.25 10.04
C LEU A 17 -20.67 11.10 11.56
N SER A 18 -19.48 11.43 12.09
CA SER A 18 -19.21 11.40 13.52
C SER A 18 -20.11 12.39 14.27
N MET A 19 -20.35 13.57 13.70
CA MET A 19 -21.27 14.55 14.28
C MET A 19 -22.73 14.04 14.26
N GLU A 20 -23.14 13.38 13.20
CA GLU A 20 -24.47 12.77 13.09
C GLU A 20 -24.67 11.64 14.13
N GLU A 21 -23.66 10.78 14.31
CA GLU A 21 -23.69 9.73 15.34
C GLU A 21 -23.78 10.34 16.76
N ARG A 22 -23.04 11.40 17.02
CA ARG A 22 -23.13 12.11 18.29
C ARG A 22 -24.53 12.65 18.56
N LEU A 23 -25.17 13.32 17.59
CA LEU A 23 -26.54 13.82 17.72
C LEU A 23 -27.53 12.67 17.96
N LYS A 24 -27.38 11.54 17.28
CA LYS A 24 -28.18 10.33 17.53
C LYS A 24 -28.02 9.83 18.98
N MET A 25 -26.78 9.86 19.50
CA MET A 25 -26.51 9.44 20.86
C MET A 25 -27.05 10.44 21.93
N GLU A 26 -27.05 11.74 21.63
CA GLU A 26 -27.69 12.74 22.51
C GLU A 26 -29.20 12.50 22.60
N VAL A 27 -29.88 12.23 21.48
CA VAL A 27 -31.30 11.87 21.45
C VAL A 27 -31.56 10.55 22.17
N TRP A 28 -30.71 9.56 21.99
CA TRP A 28 -30.80 8.27 22.66
C TRP A 28 -30.62 8.40 24.18
N ALA A 29 -29.64 9.21 24.61
CA ALA A 29 -29.42 9.49 26.03
C ALA A 29 -30.61 10.20 26.68
N GLU A 30 -31.22 11.15 25.99
CA GLU A 30 -32.44 11.84 26.48
C GLU A 30 -33.63 10.87 26.53
N ALA A 31 -33.79 9.96 25.58
CA ALA A 31 -34.78 8.89 25.68
C ALA A 31 -34.52 7.96 26.86
N MET A 32 -33.23 7.63 27.11
CA MET A 32 -32.87 6.82 28.29
C MET A 32 -33.17 7.54 29.61
N ARG A 33 -32.93 8.86 29.67
CA ARG A 33 -33.31 9.69 30.79
C ARG A 33 -34.84 9.64 31.02
N ALA A 34 -35.63 9.87 29.98
CA ALA A 34 -37.06 9.82 30.02
C ALA A 34 -37.58 8.44 30.49
N PHE A 35 -36.94 7.36 30.02
CA PHE A 35 -37.27 5.99 30.46
C PHE A 35 -36.98 5.77 31.94
N SER A 36 -35.83 6.27 32.45
CA SER A 36 -35.41 6.06 33.83
C SER A 36 -36.24 6.86 34.85
N VAL A 37 -36.87 7.97 34.45
CA VAL A 37 -37.65 8.87 35.30
C VAL A 37 -39.16 8.71 35.05
N ALA A 38 -39.55 7.81 34.13
CA ALA A 38 -40.94 7.65 33.73
C ALA A 38 -41.84 7.16 34.89
N ASP A 39 -42.97 7.84 35.07
CA ASP A 39 -44.05 7.46 35.99
C ASP A 39 -45.07 6.56 35.26
N GLU A 40 -45.93 5.85 35.96
CA GLU A 40 -46.88 4.88 35.41
C GLU A 40 -47.82 5.43 34.32
N ASN A 41 -47.94 6.74 34.21
CA ASN A 41 -48.84 7.42 33.25
C ASN A 41 -48.16 7.90 31.94
N VAL A 42 -46.88 7.64 31.76
CA VAL A 42 -46.14 8.13 30.55
C VAL A 42 -46.23 7.09 29.45
N ASP A 43 -46.62 7.54 28.24
CA ASP A 43 -46.56 6.69 27.05
C ASP A 43 -45.11 6.45 26.64
N LEU A 44 -44.60 5.28 27.01
CA LEU A 44 -43.22 4.85 26.72
C LEU A 44 -43.01 4.34 25.32
N ASN A 45 -44.05 4.23 24.48
CA ASN A 45 -43.93 3.65 23.14
C ASN A 45 -42.91 4.39 22.27
N LEU A 46 -42.94 5.73 22.28
CA LEU A 46 -41.97 6.53 21.53
C LEU A 46 -40.56 6.37 22.09
N VAL A 47 -40.41 6.40 23.40
CA VAL A 47 -39.12 6.26 24.10
C VAL A 47 -38.48 4.90 23.73
N LEU A 48 -39.24 3.82 23.90
CA LEU A 48 -38.79 2.48 23.53
C LEU A 48 -38.42 2.37 22.03
N LYS A 49 -39.16 3.04 21.16
CA LYS A 49 -38.85 3.06 19.71
C LYS A 49 -37.53 3.75 19.45
N VAL A 50 -37.24 4.87 20.12
CA VAL A 50 -35.93 5.58 19.98
C VAL A 50 -34.82 4.74 20.57
N LEU A 51 -34.99 4.14 21.75
CA LEU A 51 -33.98 3.28 22.36
C LEU A 51 -33.68 2.05 21.47
N ASN A 52 -34.72 1.48 20.87
CA ASN A 52 -34.57 0.33 19.96
C ASN A 52 -34.02 0.70 18.55
N ALA A 53 -34.06 1.97 18.17
CA ALA A 53 -33.56 2.41 16.88
C ALA A 53 -32.01 2.40 16.77
N ASN A 54 -31.30 2.40 17.92
CA ASN A 54 -29.84 2.28 17.91
C ASN A 54 -29.42 0.82 17.64
N ASN A 55 -29.08 0.52 16.39
CA ASN A 55 -28.65 -0.80 15.92
C ASN A 55 -27.16 -0.87 15.57
N THR A 56 -26.43 0.24 15.61
CA THR A 56 -25.08 0.34 15.06
C THR A 56 -24.04 0.87 16.03
N ILE A 57 -24.45 1.78 16.95
CA ILE A 57 -23.52 2.44 17.86
C ILE A 57 -23.41 1.61 19.13
N PRO A 58 -22.23 1.12 19.52
CA PRO A 58 -22.03 0.38 20.76
C PRO A 58 -22.13 1.32 21.96
N VAL A 59 -22.91 0.92 22.95
CA VAL A 59 -23.22 1.72 24.14
C VAL A 59 -23.11 0.88 25.40
N ILE A 60 -22.59 1.47 26.48
CA ILE A 60 -22.64 0.96 27.85
C ILE A 60 -23.15 2.08 28.75
N VAL A 61 -24.17 1.79 29.56
CA VAL A 61 -24.70 2.70 30.57
C VAL A 61 -24.22 2.22 31.91
N SER A 62 -23.59 3.09 32.69
CA SER A 62 -23.22 2.80 34.09
C SER A 62 -23.83 3.82 35.05
N ASP A 63 -24.04 3.38 36.28
CA ASP A 63 -24.44 4.25 37.38
C ASP A 63 -23.25 5.05 37.94
N ALA A 64 -23.53 5.87 38.97
CA ALA A 64 -22.52 6.68 39.64
C ALA A 64 -21.44 5.85 40.36
N GLU A 65 -21.76 4.62 40.74
CA GLU A 65 -20.86 3.65 41.38
C GLU A 65 -20.01 2.89 40.37
N GLY A 66 -20.30 3.02 39.07
CA GLY A 66 -19.58 2.35 37.98
C GLY A 66 -20.11 0.96 37.62
N ASN A 67 -21.30 0.57 38.16
CA ASN A 67 -21.94 -0.68 37.80
C ASN A 67 -22.63 -0.55 36.42
N ILE A 68 -22.55 -1.58 35.60
CA ILE A 68 -23.17 -1.60 34.28
C ILE A 68 -24.67 -1.88 34.43
N GLN A 69 -25.51 -0.89 34.07
CA GLN A 69 -26.96 -0.99 34.10
C GLN A 69 -27.50 -1.66 32.82
N THR A 70 -26.99 -1.28 31.68
CA THR A 70 -27.37 -1.84 30.39
C THR A 70 -26.27 -1.64 29.35
N TYR A 71 -26.31 -2.46 28.29
CA TYR A 71 -25.41 -2.34 27.16
C TYR A 71 -26.14 -2.66 25.85
N ARG A 72 -25.61 -2.18 24.72
CA ARG A 72 -26.18 -2.44 23.39
C ARG A 72 -25.12 -2.46 22.32
N ASN A 73 -25.35 -3.28 21.27
CA ASN A 73 -24.47 -3.44 20.10
C ASN A 73 -23.04 -3.86 20.45
N ILE A 74 -22.88 -4.65 21.50
CA ILE A 74 -21.61 -5.23 21.93
C ILE A 74 -21.70 -6.75 21.77
N GLU A 75 -20.88 -7.31 20.90
CA GLU A 75 -20.76 -8.77 20.74
C GLU A 75 -19.95 -9.36 21.89
N ILE A 76 -20.55 -10.23 22.66
CA ILE A 76 -19.89 -10.91 23.77
C ILE A 76 -19.23 -12.19 23.23
N ALA A 77 -17.92 -12.13 23.05
CA ALA A 77 -17.12 -13.21 22.48
C ALA A 77 -16.54 -14.20 23.49
N SER A 78 -16.83 -14.05 24.81
CA SER A 78 -16.23 -14.89 25.85
C SER A 78 -17.25 -15.55 26.78
N ASN A 79 -16.88 -16.69 27.39
CA ASN A 79 -17.68 -17.38 28.38
C ASN A 79 -17.90 -16.58 29.69
N ASP A 80 -17.03 -15.58 29.94
CA ASP A 80 -17.17 -14.67 31.06
C ASP A 80 -17.65 -13.28 30.57
N SER A 81 -18.96 -13.18 30.37
CA SER A 81 -19.61 -11.98 29.84
C SER A 81 -19.44 -10.75 30.73
N VAL A 82 -19.38 -10.93 32.06
CA VAL A 82 -19.28 -9.81 33.00
C VAL A 82 -17.89 -9.19 32.97
N ALA A 83 -16.83 -9.97 33.10
CA ALA A 83 -15.47 -9.46 33.03
C ALA A 83 -15.17 -8.82 31.66
N PHE A 84 -15.73 -9.37 30.61
CA PHE A 84 -15.61 -8.80 29.26
C PHE A 84 -16.26 -7.40 29.16
N LEU A 85 -17.47 -7.23 29.70
CA LEU A 85 -18.20 -5.96 29.70
C LEU A 85 -17.46 -4.89 30.50
N TYR A 86 -16.94 -5.21 31.70
CA TYR A 86 -16.13 -4.27 32.48
C TYR A 86 -14.83 -3.87 31.75
N LYS A 87 -14.19 -4.79 31.08
CA LYS A 87 -13.03 -4.49 30.21
C LYS A 87 -13.39 -3.56 29.05
N GLN A 88 -14.55 -3.76 28.43
CA GLN A 88 -15.06 -2.85 27.41
C GLN A 88 -15.40 -1.48 27.97
N LEU A 89 -16.01 -1.42 29.14
CA LEU A 89 -16.30 -0.17 29.81
C LEU A 89 -15.04 0.66 30.07
N GLU A 90 -13.96 0.04 30.51
CA GLU A 90 -12.68 0.73 30.70
C GLU A 90 -12.10 1.25 29.36
N ARG A 91 -12.26 0.50 28.28
CA ARG A 91 -11.88 0.96 26.93
C ARG A 91 -12.73 2.16 26.48
N PHE A 92 -14.04 2.14 26.77
CA PHE A 92 -14.95 3.23 26.43
C PHE A 92 -14.63 4.48 27.22
N LYS A 93 -14.25 4.35 28.50
CA LYS A 93 -13.78 5.48 29.32
C LYS A 93 -12.52 6.14 28.78
N GLN A 94 -11.60 5.36 28.21
CA GLN A 94 -10.33 5.87 27.66
C GLN A 94 -10.47 6.49 26.27
N ASN A 95 -11.24 5.87 25.39
CA ASN A 95 -11.24 6.17 23.94
C ASN A 95 -12.64 6.57 23.42
N GLY A 96 -13.66 6.47 24.22
CA GLY A 96 -15.04 6.76 23.85
C GLY A 96 -15.51 8.15 24.27
N SER A 97 -16.72 8.47 23.87
CA SER A 97 -17.43 9.65 24.30
C SER A 97 -18.39 9.30 25.44
N VAL A 98 -18.66 10.27 26.34
CA VAL A 98 -19.59 10.11 27.46
C VAL A 98 -20.66 11.19 27.41
N ILE A 99 -21.90 10.78 27.67
CA ILE A 99 -23.03 11.69 27.92
C ILE A 99 -23.58 11.39 29.32
N ARG A 100 -23.56 12.39 30.17
CA ARG A 100 -24.10 12.26 31.53
C ARG A 100 -25.58 12.57 31.54
N ILE A 101 -26.35 11.69 32.17
CA ILE A 101 -27.79 11.79 32.35
C ILE A 101 -28.09 11.96 33.83
N ASN A 102 -28.63 13.10 34.23
CA ASN A 102 -29.10 13.34 35.60
C ASN A 102 -30.50 12.75 35.75
N LEU A 103 -30.68 11.88 36.72
CA LEU A 103 -31.93 11.12 36.91
C LEU A 103 -32.94 11.85 37.84
N SER A 104 -32.47 12.66 38.78
CA SER A 104 -33.32 13.31 39.77
C SER A 104 -32.67 14.59 40.28
N SER A 105 -33.37 15.34 41.12
CA SER A 105 -32.87 16.57 41.77
C SER A 105 -31.76 16.32 42.82
N GLY A 106 -31.23 15.11 42.89
CA GLY A 106 -30.15 14.66 43.76
C GLY A 106 -28.88 14.32 43.00
N SER A 107 -27.99 13.57 43.64
CA SER A 107 -26.67 13.16 43.10
C SER A 107 -26.70 11.97 42.17
N ASP A 108 -27.87 11.42 41.84
CA ASP A 108 -27.99 10.22 41.01
C ASP A 108 -27.90 10.57 39.53
N TYR A 109 -26.89 10.01 38.87
CA TYR A 109 -26.66 10.16 37.43
C TYR A 109 -26.26 8.84 36.82
N ASN A 110 -26.55 8.69 35.52
CA ASN A 110 -26.03 7.62 34.70
C ASN A 110 -25.07 8.21 33.64
N ASP A 111 -23.96 7.55 33.45
CA ASP A 111 -23.02 7.87 32.38
C ASP A 111 -23.24 6.91 31.21
N VAL A 112 -23.55 7.48 30.05
CA VAL A 112 -23.71 6.76 28.79
C VAL A 112 -22.41 6.84 28.03
N TYR A 113 -21.65 5.75 28.03
CA TYR A 113 -20.41 5.61 27.27
C TYR A 113 -20.73 5.02 25.91
N TYR A 114 -20.22 5.64 24.84
CA TYR A 114 -20.40 5.13 23.49
C TYR A 114 -19.13 5.29 22.66
N GLN A 115 -18.98 4.45 21.66
CA GLN A 115 -17.89 4.53 20.68
C GLN A 115 -18.47 4.67 19.29
N ASP A 116 -17.61 5.08 18.35
CA ASP A 116 -17.95 5.14 16.94
C ASP A 116 -18.47 3.79 16.45
N SER A 117 -19.47 3.82 15.57
CA SER A 117 -19.97 2.60 14.94
C SER A 117 -18.88 1.89 14.15
N LEU A 118 -19.06 0.59 13.94
CA LEU A 118 -18.16 -0.18 13.07
C LEU A 118 -18.07 0.41 11.64
N MET A 119 -19.15 1.02 11.18
CA MET A 119 -19.20 1.66 9.87
C MET A 119 -18.31 2.91 9.84
N LEU A 120 -18.40 3.77 10.84
CA LEU A 120 -17.58 4.98 10.95
C LEU A 120 -16.10 4.61 11.12
N THR A 121 -15.79 3.61 11.95
CA THR A 121 -14.42 3.10 12.14
C THR A 121 -13.83 2.57 10.83
N ARG A 122 -14.59 1.80 10.04
CA ARG A 122 -14.14 1.32 8.73
C ARG A 122 -13.93 2.47 7.74
N LEU A 123 -14.82 3.45 7.75
CA LEU A 123 -14.75 4.61 6.86
C LEU A 123 -13.53 5.49 7.20
N SER A 124 -13.16 5.62 8.47
CA SER A 124 -11.98 6.39 8.90
C SER A 124 -10.65 5.77 8.43
N VAL A 125 -10.61 4.46 8.20
CA VAL A 125 -9.41 3.75 7.68
C VAL A 125 -9.29 3.88 6.15
N TYR A 126 -10.41 4.09 5.44
CA TYR A 126 -10.45 4.12 3.98
C TYR A 126 -9.44 5.10 3.33
N PRO A 127 -9.25 6.35 3.81
CA PRO A 127 -8.24 7.26 3.25
C PRO A 127 -6.82 6.71 3.27
N TYR A 128 -6.45 6.00 4.31
CA TYR A 128 -5.10 5.41 4.44
C TYR A 128 -4.90 4.26 3.45
N VAL A 129 -5.92 3.42 3.27
CA VAL A 129 -5.90 2.35 2.27
C VAL A 129 -5.76 2.94 0.86
N GLN A 130 -6.54 3.97 0.55
CA GLN A 130 -6.48 4.66 -0.74
C GLN A 130 -5.11 5.28 -1.00
N LEU A 131 -4.49 5.90 0.01
CA LEU A 131 -3.13 6.46 -0.07
C LEU A 131 -2.10 5.36 -0.39
N GLY A 132 -2.22 4.21 0.28
CA GLY A 132 -1.38 3.04 0.03
C GLY A 132 -1.48 2.54 -1.42
N VAL A 133 -2.69 2.43 -1.95
CA VAL A 133 -2.92 2.01 -3.35
C VAL A 133 -2.30 3.00 -4.33
N VAL A 134 -2.49 4.31 -4.12
CA VAL A 134 -1.91 5.36 -4.98
C VAL A 134 -0.38 5.30 -4.93
N LEU A 135 0.21 5.12 -3.74
CA LEU A 135 1.67 4.99 -3.58
C LEU A 135 2.22 3.80 -4.37
N ILE A 136 1.58 2.63 -4.24
CA ILE A 136 1.98 1.43 -4.98
C ILE A 136 1.90 1.68 -6.49
N PHE A 137 0.83 2.31 -6.97
CA PHE A 137 0.67 2.63 -8.38
C PHE A 137 1.79 3.55 -8.90
N VAL A 138 2.16 4.58 -8.13
CA VAL A 138 3.26 5.49 -8.48
C VAL A 138 4.59 4.75 -8.54
N LEU A 139 4.88 3.88 -7.57
CA LEU A 139 6.10 3.08 -7.56
C LEU A 139 6.20 2.15 -8.77
N VAL A 140 5.11 1.47 -9.14
CA VAL A 140 5.05 0.62 -10.32
C VAL A 140 5.27 1.44 -11.60
N ALA A 141 4.65 2.61 -11.71
CA ALA A 141 4.82 3.50 -12.85
C ALA A 141 6.28 3.97 -12.99
N ILE A 142 6.92 4.39 -11.90
CA ILE A 142 8.33 4.79 -11.89
C ILE A 142 9.22 3.60 -12.31
N PHE A 143 9.00 2.43 -11.75
CA PHE A 143 9.75 1.22 -12.11
C PHE A 143 9.62 0.88 -13.59
N ALA A 144 8.41 0.94 -14.14
CA ALA A 144 8.15 0.70 -15.56
C ALA A 144 8.89 1.72 -16.46
N LEU A 145 8.86 3.01 -16.09
CA LEU A 145 9.57 4.06 -16.83
C LEU A 145 11.08 3.87 -16.80
N LEU A 146 11.64 3.54 -15.64
CA LEU A 146 13.09 3.29 -15.50
C LEU A 146 13.52 2.04 -16.27
N SER A 147 12.72 0.99 -16.25
CA SER A 147 12.96 -0.24 -17.00
C SER A 147 12.91 0.01 -18.52
N SER A 148 11.91 0.78 -18.98
CA SER A 148 11.78 1.16 -20.39
C SER A 148 12.99 1.97 -20.88
N LYS A 149 13.45 2.97 -20.10
CA LYS A 149 14.66 3.76 -20.44
C LYS A 149 15.90 2.89 -20.54
N LYS A 150 16.11 1.94 -19.63
CA LYS A 150 17.23 0.99 -19.70
C LYS A 150 17.18 0.14 -20.96
N ALA A 151 16.00 -0.37 -21.32
CA ALA A 151 15.82 -1.18 -22.52
C ALA A 151 16.11 -0.39 -23.79
N GLU A 152 15.70 0.88 -23.86
CA GLU A 152 15.97 1.77 -24.98
C GLU A 152 17.47 2.08 -25.13
N GLN A 153 18.15 2.44 -24.04
CA GLN A 153 19.60 2.66 -24.02
C GLN A 153 20.36 1.42 -24.48
N ASN A 154 19.98 0.24 -24.01
CA ASN A 154 20.61 -1.01 -24.43
C ASN A 154 20.45 -1.26 -25.95
N LYS A 155 19.28 -0.98 -26.52
CA LYS A 155 19.04 -1.12 -27.97
C LYS A 155 19.94 -0.20 -28.79
N VAL A 156 20.12 1.04 -28.39
CA VAL A 156 21.00 2.02 -29.04
C VAL A 156 22.45 1.54 -29.00
N TRP A 157 22.94 1.08 -27.83
CA TRP A 157 24.28 0.55 -27.66
C TRP A 157 24.54 -0.69 -28.53
N VAL A 158 23.59 -1.62 -28.54
CA VAL A 158 23.67 -2.84 -29.38
C VAL A 158 23.72 -2.48 -30.87
N GLY A 159 22.84 -1.56 -31.31
CA GLY A 159 22.83 -1.10 -32.71
C GLY A 159 24.13 -0.41 -33.12
N LEU A 160 24.62 0.53 -32.30
CA LEU A 160 25.86 1.26 -32.57
C LEU A 160 27.07 0.33 -32.56
N SER A 161 27.18 -0.59 -31.62
CA SER A 161 28.30 -1.54 -31.55
C SER A 161 28.34 -2.46 -32.77
N LYS A 162 27.19 -2.95 -33.23
CA LYS A 162 27.10 -3.79 -34.43
C LYS A 162 27.49 -3.05 -35.68
N GLU A 163 27.01 -1.83 -35.87
CA GLU A 163 27.32 -0.97 -36.99
C GLU A 163 28.81 -0.62 -37.04
N THR A 164 29.37 -0.19 -35.89
CA THR A 164 30.79 0.12 -35.75
C THR A 164 31.67 -1.08 -36.08
N ALA A 165 31.33 -2.27 -35.59
CA ALA A 165 32.07 -3.49 -35.88
C ALA A 165 32.06 -3.83 -37.38
N HIS A 166 30.93 -3.62 -38.05
CA HIS A 166 30.79 -3.86 -39.46
C HIS A 166 31.63 -2.88 -40.32
N GLN A 167 31.55 -1.59 -39.96
CA GLN A 167 32.31 -0.54 -40.65
C GLN A 167 33.80 -0.64 -40.42
N LEU A 168 34.29 -1.10 -39.26
CA LEU A 168 35.69 -1.37 -38.99
C LEU A 168 36.19 -2.65 -39.64
N GLY A 169 35.35 -3.66 -39.83
CA GLY A 169 35.73 -4.94 -40.41
C GLY A 169 36.30 -4.83 -41.80
N THR A 170 35.71 -3.97 -42.65
CA THR A 170 36.15 -3.78 -44.05
C THR A 170 37.58 -3.21 -44.16
N PRO A 171 37.95 -2.07 -43.53
CA PRO A 171 39.31 -1.55 -43.61
C PRO A 171 40.33 -2.46 -42.91
N ILE A 172 39.98 -3.14 -41.82
CA ILE A 172 40.86 -4.09 -41.16
C ILE A 172 41.19 -5.28 -42.08
N SER A 173 40.18 -5.80 -42.79
CA SER A 173 40.40 -6.89 -43.77
C SER A 173 41.33 -6.45 -44.90
N SER A 174 41.23 -5.20 -45.38
CA SER A 174 42.13 -4.63 -46.36
C SER A 174 43.57 -4.49 -45.83
N LEU A 175 43.72 -4.03 -44.59
CA LEU A 175 45.02 -3.94 -43.91
C LEU A 175 45.66 -5.32 -43.76
N MET A 176 44.88 -6.34 -43.37
CA MET A 176 45.36 -7.72 -43.31
C MET A 176 45.89 -8.20 -44.67
N ALA A 177 45.17 -7.96 -45.75
CA ALA A 177 45.59 -8.34 -47.09
C ALA A 177 46.87 -7.60 -47.49
N TRP A 178 47.01 -6.32 -47.19
CA TRP A 178 48.22 -5.55 -47.48
C TRP A 178 49.41 -6.02 -46.65
N THR A 179 49.26 -6.33 -45.39
CA THR A 179 50.36 -6.86 -44.57
C THR A 179 50.83 -8.23 -45.09
N GLU A 180 49.93 -9.07 -45.59
CA GLU A 180 50.29 -10.36 -46.18
C GLU A 180 51.04 -10.17 -47.51
N LEU A 181 50.66 -9.22 -48.37
CA LEU A 181 51.38 -8.86 -49.60
C LEU A 181 52.79 -8.32 -49.32
N LEU A 182 52.89 -7.42 -48.30
CA LEU A 182 54.19 -6.87 -47.87
C LEU A 182 55.12 -7.98 -47.34
N LYS A 183 54.61 -8.90 -46.57
CA LYS A 183 55.32 -10.05 -46.01
C LYS A 183 55.89 -10.94 -47.16
N SER A 184 55.09 -11.11 -48.23
CA SER A 184 55.53 -11.84 -49.39
C SER A 184 56.59 -11.07 -50.22
N ALA A 185 56.48 -9.76 -50.37
CA ALA A 185 57.36 -8.92 -51.15
C ALA A 185 58.70 -8.60 -50.45
N TYR A 186 58.68 -8.49 -49.11
CA TYR A 186 59.85 -8.10 -48.30
C TYR A 186 60.01 -9.03 -47.07
N PRO A 187 60.41 -10.30 -47.31
CA PRO A 187 60.42 -11.32 -46.23
C PRO A 187 61.48 -11.09 -45.18
N SER A 188 62.45 -10.23 -45.40
CA SER A 188 63.55 -9.91 -44.46
C SER A 188 63.29 -8.63 -43.63
N ASP A 189 62.16 -7.94 -43.78
CA ASP A 189 61.88 -6.70 -43.10
C ASP A 189 61.30 -7.00 -41.72
N ASN A 190 61.94 -6.52 -40.64
CA ASN A 190 61.55 -6.75 -39.27
C ASN A 190 60.32 -5.92 -38.82
N LEU A 191 59.87 -4.94 -39.60
CA LEU A 191 58.69 -4.11 -39.28
C LEU A 191 57.37 -4.82 -39.64
N ILE A 192 57.39 -5.68 -40.66
CA ILE A 192 56.20 -6.35 -41.19
C ILE A 192 55.54 -7.28 -40.11
N PRO A 193 56.26 -8.04 -39.31
CA PRO A 193 55.71 -8.82 -38.22
C PRO A 193 54.99 -7.93 -37.19
N CYS A 194 55.56 -6.78 -36.85
CA CYS A 194 54.94 -5.82 -35.92
C CYS A 194 53.61 -5.26 -36.45
N MET A 195 53.60 -4.87 -37.78
CA MET A 195 52.39 -4.42 -38.43
C MET A 195 51.28 -5.50 -38.44
N THR A 196 51.67 -6.74 -38.73
CA THR A 196 50.72 -7.88 -38.72
C THR A 196 50.11 -8.10 -37.33
N GLU A 197 50.94 -7.98 -36.27
CA GLU A 197 50.43 -8.10 -34.88
C GLU A 197 49.46 -6.97 -34.57
N ASP A 198 49.74 -5.72 -34.91
CA ASP A 198 48.86 -4.58 -34.66
C ASP A 198 47.53 -4.71 -35.42
N VAL A 199 47.54 -5.14 -36.68
CA VAL A 199 46.33 -5.39 -37.43
C VAL A 199 45.52 -6.54 -36.83
N ALA A 200 46.16 -7.59 -36.33
CA ALA A 200 45.47 -8.68 -35.62
C ALA A 200 44.84 -8.20 -34.31
N ARG A 201 45.48 -7.27 -33.57
CA ARG A 201 44.89 -6.62 -32.37
C ARG A 201 43.66 -5.80 -32.73
N LEU A 202 43.70 -5.01 -33.83
CA LEU A 202 42.56 -4.26 -34.36
C LEU A 202 41.39 -5.18 -34.71
N GLN A 203 41.65 -6.31 -35.34
CA GLN A 203 40.65 -7.33 -35.68
C GLN A 203 40.00 -7.91 -34.41
N MET A 204 40.81 -8.15 -33.36
CA MET A 204 40.29 -8.65 -32.06
C MET A 204 39.37 -7.62 -31.38
N ILE A 205 39.70 -6.33 -31.46
CA ILE A 205 38.89 -5.24 -30.94
C ILE A 205 37.56 -5.16 -31.69
N ALA A 206 37.58 -5.16 -33.04
CA ALA A 206 36.38 -5.13 -33.86
C ALA A 206 35.46 -6.33 -33.57
N ASN A 207 36.03 -7.53 -33.37
CA ASN A 207 35.29 -8.72 -33.01
C ASN A 207 34.64 -8.61 -31.61
N ARG A 208 35.30 -7.94 -30.66
CA ARG A 208 34.67 -7.67 -29.31
C ARG A 208 33.48 -6.73 -29.46
N PHE A 209 33.55 -5.67 -30.25
CA PHE A 209 32.42 -4.79 -30.53
C PHE A 209 31.26 -5.55 -31.18
N SER A 210 31.53 -6.45 -32.13
CA SER A 210 30.51 -7.31 -32.73
C SER A 210 29.80 -8.21 -31.70
N LYS A 211 30.54 -8.76 -30.74
CA LYS A 211 29.97 -9.60 -29.65
C LYS A 211 29.12 -8.79 -28.69
N ILE A 212 29.49 -7.55 -28.37
CA ILE A 212 28.68 -6.66 -27.54
C ILE A 212 27.36 -6.31 -28.24
N GLY A 213 27.38 -6.15 -29.55
CA GLY A 213 26.20 -5.91 -30.39
C GLY A 213 25.34 -7.15 -30.66
N SER A 214 25.81 -8.36 -30.38
CA SER A 214 24.96 -9.56 -30.43
C SER A 214 24.10 -9.64 -29.17
N ALA A 215 22.79 -9.93 -29.32
CA ALA A 215 21.88 -10.09 -28.19
C ALA A 215 22.47 -11.06 -27.18
N PRO A 216 22.28 -10.79 -25.84
CA PRO A 216 22.71 -11.73 -24.83
C PRO A 216 22.05 -13.08 -25.12
N VAL A 217 22.86 -14.11 -25.37
CA VAL A 217 22.36 -15.47 -25.46
C VAL A 217 21.74 -15.77 -24.11
N SER A 218 20.42 -15.91 -24.09
CA SER A 218 19.68 -16.32 -22.91
C SER A 218 20.18 -17.71 -22.52
N TYR A 219 20.99 -17.79 -21.48
CA TYR A 219 21.40 -19.05 -20.88
C TYR A 219 20.22 -19.64 -20.10
N THR A 220 19.17 -20.07 -20.81
CA THR A 220 18.07 -20.84 -20.26
C THR A 220 18.27 -22.34 -20.49
N HIS A 221 19.49 -22.84 -20.31
CA HIS A 221 19.71 -24.27 -20.16
C HIS A 221 20.45 -24.54 -18.85
N LEU A 222 19.71 -24.45 -17.74
CA LEU A 222 19.98 -25.27 -16.57
C LEU A 222 19.49 -26.70 -16.91
N THR A 223 20.33 -27.47 -17.58
CA THR A 223 20.18 -28.92 -17.59
C THR A 223 20.49 -29.42 -16.20
N LEU A 224 19.45 -29.73 -15.43
CA LEU A 224 19.55 -30.56 -14.24
C LEU A 224 20.19 -31.89 -14.64
N PRO A 225 21.25 -32.38 -13.98
CA PRO A 225 21.74 -33.72 -14.18
C PRO A 225 20.67 -34.69 -13.68
N THR A 226 20.06 -35.45 -14.59
CA THR A 226 19.27 -36.64 -14.26
C THR A 226 20.17 -37.66 -13.62
N ILE A 227 20.10 -37.79 -12.31
CA ILE A 227 20.68 -38.93 -11.58
C ILE A 227 19.76 -40.12 -11.84
N TYR A 228 20.20 -41.01 -12.73
CA TYR A 228 19.70 -42.38 -12.77
C TYR A 228 20.50 -43.24 -11.79
N SER A 229 19.85 -43.78 -10.84
CA SER A 229 20.24 -45.01 -10.14
C SER A 229 19.11 -46.02 -10.21
#